data_0af128222ad4f3549a1c3ae28ffe5fdc
#
_entry.id   0af128222ad4f3549a1c3ae28ffe5fdc
#
_cell.length_a   1.000
_cell.length_b   1.000
_cell.length_c   1.000
_cell.angle_alpha   90.00
_cell.angle_beta   90.00
_cell.angle_gamma   90.00
#
_symmetry.space_group_name_H-M   'P 1'
#
loop_
_entity.id
_entity.type
_entity.pdbx_description
1 polymer ?
#
loop_
_entity_poly.entity_id
_entity_poly.type
_entity_poly.pdbx_seq_one_letter_code
_entity_poly.pdbx_strand_id
1 'polypeptide(L)'
;MKRATVSLAVALLPLVAAAQAPVRVDNKAIARRYFDEILNKGSASAIDSLVAPDVVFRNPPVVVKGIDDFRKLLAALRTAFPDLHFTLEDELAEGNKVATRWVMRGTQGTRKMDVSGMDMFLIEDGKIREIWVNMDTLAQAQQMGTVAGP
;
A
#
# COMPACT_ATOMS: atom_id res chain seq x y z
N MET A 1 22.75 -80.03 -12.07
CA MET A 1 23.03 -78.59 -12.39
C MET A 1 21.82 -77.74 -11.97
N LYS A 2 21.89 -77.05 -10.90
CA LYS A 2 20.82 -76.17 -10.32
C LYS A 2 21.04 -74.76 -10.82
N ARG A 3 20.09 -74.24 -11.59
CA ARG A 3 20.09 -72.83 -12.04
C ARG A 3 19.44 -71.94 -10.94
N ALA A 4 20.20 -71.04 -10.39
CA ALA A 4 19.70 -70.04 -9.43
C ALA A 4 19.13 -68.84 -10.24
N THR A 5 17.86 -68.55 -10.07
CA THR A 5 17.20 -67.39 -10.59
C THR A 5 17.34 -66.25 -9.57
N VAL A 6 18.05 -65.19 -9.92
CA VAL A 6 18.16 -63.95 -9.13
C VAL A 6 17.00 -63.05 -9.52
N SER A 7 16.06 -62.82 -8.60
CA SER A 7 14.96 -61.83 -8.78
C SER A 7 15.45 -60.48 -8.32
N LEU A 8 15.52 -59.56 -9.26
CA LEU A 8 15.83 -58.13 -9.00
C LEU A 8 14.54 -57.40 -8.59
N ALA A 9 14.38 -57.11 -7.32
CA ALA A 9 13.27 -56.29 -6.82
C ALA A 9 13.61 -54.82 -7.03
N VAL A 10 12.94 -54.14 -7.96
CA VAL A 10 13.01 -52.69 -8.15
C VAL A 10 12.07 -52.04 -7.14
N ALA A 11 12.64 -51.38 -6.11
CA ALA A 11 11.87 -50.62 -5.17
C ALA A 11 11.53 -49.22 -5.79
N LEU A 12 10.25 -49.03 -6.17
CA LEU A 12 9.73 -47.70 -6.52
C LEU A 12 9.57 -46.90 -5.24
N LEU A 13 10.46 -45.90 -5.03
CA LEU A 13 10.29 -44.88 -4.03
C LEU A 13 9.24 -43.88 -4.50
N PRO A 14 8.19 -43.56 -3.70
CA PRO A 14 7.25 -42.54 -4.05
C PRO A 14 7.93 -41.16 -4.00
N LEU A 15 7.93 -40.43 -5.11
CA LEU A 15 8.35 -39.04 -5.20
C LEU A 15 7.29 -38.21 -4.48
N VAL A 16 7.54 -37.89 -3.20
CA VAL A 16 6.72 -36.94 -2.43
C VAL A 16 6.98 -35.56 -3.02
N ALA A 17 6.07 -35.09 -3.87
CA ALA A 17 6.08 -33.71 -4.31
C ALA A 17 5.82 -32.82 -3.08
N ALA A 18 6.85 -32.15 -2.60
CA ALA A 18 6.70 -31.12 -1.57
C ALA A 18 5.83 -30.00 -2.16
N ALA A 19 4.58 -29.93 -1.74
CA ALA A 19 3.71 -28.81 -2.05
C ALA A 19 4.33 -27.56 -1.45
N GLN A 20 4.86 -26.67 -2.29
CA GLN A 20 5.35 -25.36 -1.85
C GLN A 20 4.16 -24.60 -1.29
N ALA A 21 4.25 -24.19 -0.02
CA ALA A 21 3.25 -23.31 0.58
C ALA A 21 3.14 -22.03 -0.28
N PRO A 22 1.93 -21.52 -0.53
CA PRO A 22 1.76 -20.29 -1.29
C PRO A 22 2.56 -19.17 -0.63
N VAL A 23 3.37 -18.45 -1.41
CA VAL A 23 4.09 -17.27 -0.96
C VAL A 23 3.04 -16.28 -0.45
N ARG A 24 2.91 -16.14 0.85
CA ARG A 24 2.03 -15.14 1.45
C ARG A 24 2.62 -13.77 1.15
N VAL A 25 1.98 -13.01 0.28
CA VAL A 25 2.31 -11.60 0.07
C VAL A 25 2.06 -10.88 1.40
N ASP A 26 3.09 -10.21 1.93
CA ASP A 26 2.92 -9.38 3.12
C ASP A 26 2.27 -8.05 2.72
N ASN A 27 0.94 -8.00 2.80
CA ASN A 27 0.16 -6.82 2.44
C ASN A 27 0.50 -5.60 3.32
N LYS A 28 0.93 -5.80 4.58
CA LYS A 28 1.43 -4.72 5.42
C LYS A 28 2.74 -4.13 4.86
N ALA A 29 3.66 -4.96 4.37
CA ALA A 29 4.87 -4.46 3.74
C ALA A 29 4.56 -3.60 2.50
N ILE A 30 3.53 -3.93 1.71
CA ILE A 30 3.07 -3.11 0.58
C ILE A 30 2.54 -1.76 1.08
N ALA A 31 1.70 -1.75 2.14
CA ALA A 31 1.19 -0.52 2.72
C ALA A 31 2.32 0.35 3.29
N ARG A 32 3.30 -0.21 4.02
CA ARG A 32 4.49 0.53 4.51
C ARG A 32 5.26 1.18 3.37
N ARG A 33 5.53 0.42 2.30
CA ARG A 33 6.24 0.93 1.12
C ARG A 33 5.46 2.04 0.41
N TYR A 34 4.13 2.01 0.42
CA TYR A 34 3.30 3.10 -0.08
C TYR A 34 3.59 4.41 0.68
N PHE A 35 3.60 4.39 2.01
CA PHE A 35 3.95 5.57 2.81
C PHE A 35 5.40 5.99 2.60
N ASP A 36 6.35 5.06 2.68
CA ASP A 36 7.77 5.39 2.64
C ASP A 36 8.25 5.82 1.25
N GLU A 37 7.89 5.06 0.22
CA GLU A 37 8.45 5.25 -1.12
C GLU A 37 7.59 6.19 -1.98
N ILE A 38 6.24 6.06 -1.91
CA ILE A 38 5.35 6.88 -2.73
C ILE A 38 5.07 8.21 -2.05
N LEU A 39 4.53 8.19 -0.81
CA LEU A 39 4.12 9.43 -0.15
C LEU A 39 5.32 10.25 0.34
N ASN A 40 6.30 9.65 1.01
CA ASN A 40 7.42 10.37 1.60
C ASN A 40 8.54 10.68 0.59
N LYS A 41 8.92 9.72 -0.27
CA LYS A 41 10.02 9.90 -1.23
C LYS A 41 9.57 10.34 -2.62
N GLY A 42 8.29 10.22 -2.98
CA GLY A 42 7.75 10.57 -4.30
C GLY A 42 8.29 9.69 -5.43
N SER A 43 8.61 8.43 -5.15
CA SER A 43 9.19 7.51 -6.14
C SER A 43 8.18 7.11 -7.21
N ALA A 44 8.41 7.54 -8.45
CA ALA A 44 7.58 7.15 -9.59
C ALA A 44 7.65 5.63 -9.86
N SER A 45 8.84 5.01 -9.71
CA SER A 45 9.02 3.57 -9.89
C SER A 45 8.30 2.74 -8.82
N ALA A 46 8.14 3.29 -7.60
CA ALA A 46 7.36 2.65 -6.56
C ALA A 46 5.87 2.65 -6.92
N ILE A 47 5.35 3.73 -7.54
CA ILE A 47 3.97 3.75 -8.04
C ILE A 47 3.78 2.62 -9.06
N ASP A 48 4.67 2.46 -10.04
CA ASP A 48 4.59 1.40 -11.04
C ASP A 48 4.62 -0.01 -10.44
N SER A 49 5.40 -0.18 -9.37
CA SER A 49 5.59 -1.49 -8.74
C SER A 49 4.48 -1.86 -7.76
N LEU A 50 3.91 -0.89 -7.03
CA LEU A 50 2.99 -1.13 -5.91
C LEU A 50 1.52 -0.87 -6.25
N VAL A 51 1.22 -0.04 -7.26
CA VAL A 51 -0.14 0.41 -7.56
C VAL A 51 -0.65 -0.24 -8.84
N ALA A 52 -1.91 -0.68 -8.82
CA ALA A 52 -2.54 -1.25 -9.99
C ALA A 52 -2.86 -0.16 -11.05
N PRO A 53 -2.83 -0.49 -12.36
CA PRO A 53 -3.15 0.48 -13.41
C PRO A 53 -4.55 1.07 -13.30
N ASP A 54 -5.50 0.31 -12.78
CA ASP A 54 -6.91 0.64 -12.59
C ASP A 54 -7.26 1.09 -11.16
N VAL A 55 -6.26 1.53 -10.39
CA VAL A 55 -6.42 1.97 -9.00
C VAL A 55 -7.56 2.96 -8.81
N VAL A 56 -8.30 2.83 -7.72
CA VAL A 56 -9.31 3.79 -7.29
C VAL A 56 -8.92 4.39 -5.95
N PHE A 57 -8.66 5.69 -5.94
CA PHE A 57 -8.39 6.47 -4.74
C PHE A 57 -9.64 7.26 -4.34
N ARG A 58 -10.03 7.17 -3.08
CA ARG A 58 -11.23 7.79 -2.51
C ARG A 58 -10.86 8.61 -1.27
N ASN A 59 -10.96 9.90 -1.40
CA ASN A 59 -10.89 10.86 -0.30
C ASN A 59 -12.04 11.86 -0.49
N PRO A 60 -13.25 11.54 0.00
CA PRO A 60 -14.44 12.33 -0.29
C PRO A 60 -14.26 13.83 -0.04
N PRO A 61 -14.73 14.71 -0.94
CA PRO A 61 -15.52 14.40 -2.15
C PRO A 61 -14.68 13.95 -3.37
N VAL A 62 -13.36 13.84 -3.25
CA VAL A 62 -12.45 13.52 -4.35
C VAL A 62 -12.44 12.00 -4.59
N VAL A 63 -12.64 11.61 -5.85
CA VAL A 63 -12.44 10.24 -6.32
C VAL A 63 -11.57 10.28 -7.57
N VAL A 64 -10.44 9.55 -7.54
CA VAL A 64 -9.51 9.45 -8.66
C VAL A 64 -9.48 8.01 -9.15
N LYS A 65 -9.51 7.81 -10.46
CA LYS A 65 -9.49 6.49 -11.09
C LYS A 65 -8.34 6.38 -12.09
N GLY A 66 -7.60 5.29 -11.97
CA GLY A 66 -6.46 4.99 -12.83
C GLY A 66 -5.15 5.62 -12.34
N ILE A 67 -4.06 4.95 -12.69
CA ILE A 67 -2.71 5.27 -12.20
C ILE A 67 -2.22 6.64 -12.67
N ASP A 68 -2.60 7.09 -13.85
CA ASP A 68 -2.12 8.38 -14.39
C ASP A 68 -2.72 9.57 -13.64
N ASP A 69 -4.01 9.52 -13.33
CA ASP A 69 -4.65 10.57 -12.55
C ASP A 69 -4.23 10.50 -11.08
N PHE A 70 -3.96 9.30 -10.56
CA PHE A 70 -3.35 9.13 -9.24
C PHE A 70 -1.95 9.77 -9.17
N ARG A 71 -1.11 9.64 -10.20
CA ARG A 71 0.19 10.34 -10.30
C ARG A 71 0.05 11.85 -10.28
N LYS A 72 -0.93 12.39 -11.03
CA LYS A 72 -1.21 13.84 -11.04
C LYS A 72 -1.64 14.34 -9.66
N LEU A 73 -2.49 13.58 -8.96
CA LEU A 73 -2.89 13.89 -7.59
C LEU A 73 -1.69 13.98 -6.65
N LEU A 74 -0.79 12.98 -6.68
CA LEU A 74 0.41 12.97 -5.84
C LEU A 74 1.38 14.10 -6.18
N ALA A 75 1.55 14.41 -7.46
CA ALA A 75 2.39 15.53 -7.90
C ALA A 75 1.83 16.88 -7.40
N ALA A 76 0.52 17.09 -7.50
CA ALA A 76 -0.15 18.29 -6.99
C ALA A 76 0.01 18.41 -5.46
N LEU A 77 -0.14 17.32 -4.72
CA LEU A 77 0.03 17.29 -3.27
C LEU A 77 1.47 17.69 -2.88
N ARG A 78 2.48 17.14 -3.55
CA ARG A 78 3.89 17.48 -3.31
C ARG A 78 4.24 18.93 -3.71
N THR A 79 3.61 19.44 -4.76
CA THR A 79 3.77 20.86 -5.14
C THR A 79 3.18 21.79 -4.09
N ALA A 80 2.02 21.42 -3.52
CA ALA A 80 1.38 22.20 -2.47
C ALA A 80 2.15 22.15 -1.14
N PHE A 81 2.76 21.01 -0.82
CA PHE A 81 3.50 20.74 0.41
C PHE A 81 4.88 20.15 0.10
N PRO A 82 5.89 20.96 -0.22
CA PRO A 82 7.21 20.44 -0.63
C PRO A 82 7.94 19.62 0.45
N ASP A 83 7.65 19.88 1.72
CA ASP A 83 8.18 19.20 2.91
C ASP A 83 7.22 18.14 3.47
N LEU A 84 6.26 17.66 2.66
CA LEU A 84 5.26 16.68 3.07
C LEU A 84 5.90 15.42 3.62
N HIS A 85 5.43 15.04 4.81
CA HIS A 85 5.86 13.81 5.47
C HIS A 85 4.69 13.12 6.18
N PHE A 86 4.56 11.83 5.93
CA PHE A 86 3.62 10.95 6.62
C PHE A 86 4.38 10.08 7.62
N THR A 87 3.85 10.01 8.84
CA THR A 87 4.30 9.04 9.86
C THR A 87 3.23 7.99 10.00
N LEU A 88 3.55 6.75 9.65
CA LEU A 88 2.66 5.60 9.87
C LEU A 88 2.77 5.21 11.35
N GLU A 89 1.64 5.21 12.07
CA GLU A 89 1.59 4.94 13.50
C GLU A 89 1.13 3.52 13.82
N ASP A 90 0.07 3.06 13.15
CA ASP A 90 -0.48 1.71 13.33
C ASP A 90 -0.90 1.09 12.00
N GLU A 91 -0.91 -0.25 11.97
CA GLU A 91 -1.40 -1.02 10.84
C GLU A 91 -2.02 -2.35 11.26
N LEU A 92 -3.15 -2.67 10.69
CA LEU A 92 -3.87 -3.94 10.85
C LEU A 92 -4.14 -4.54 9.47
N ALA A 93 -4.06 -5.86 9.35
CA ALA A 93 -4.36 -6.55 8.09
C ALA A 93 -5.27 -7.75 8.33
N GLU A 94 -6.28 -7.87 7.46
CA GLU A 94 -7.16 -9.03 7.38
C GLU A 94 -7.43 -9.37 5.91
N GLY A 95 -7.07 -10.58 5.51
CA GLY A 95 -7.19 -11.02 4.12
C GLY A 95 -6.38 -10.11 3.17
N ASN A 96 -7.07 -9.54 2.19
CA ASN A 96 -6.50 -8.61 1.21
C ASN A 96 -6.63 -7.12 1.58
N LYS A 97 -7.07 -6.82 2.80
CA LYS A 97 -7.23 -5.45 3.29
C LYS A 97 -6.18 -5.10 4.34
N VAL A 98 -5.72 -3.86 4.28
CA VAL A 98 -4.84 -3.27 5.30
C VAL A 98 -5.44 -1.94 5.74
N ALA A 99 -5.68 -1.79 7.04
CA ALA A 99 -6.02 -0.51 7.63
C ALA A 99 -4.76 0.11 8.26
N THR A 100 -4.60 1.41 8.10
CA THR A 100 -3.46 2.17 8.64
C THR A 100 -3.96 3.41 9.38
N ARG A 101 -3.22 3.84 10.41
CA ARG A 101 -3.39 5.13 11.07
C ARG A 101 -2.10 5.91 10.93
N TRP A 102 -2.22 7.18 10.55
CA TRP A 102 -1.07 8.02 10.22
C TRP A 102 -1.26 9.48 10.64
N VAL A 103 -0.14 10.19 10.72
CA VAL A 103 -0.09 11.64 10.84
C VAL A 103 0.63 12.22 9.63
N MET A 104 0.05 13.24 9.01
CA MET A 104 0.59 13.98 7.88
C MET A 104 1.01 15.38 8.35
N ARG A 105 2.27 15.75 8.06
CA ARG A 105 2.82 17.07 8.30
C ARG A 105 3.34 17.68 7.03
N GLY A 106 3.24 19.00 6.92
CA GLY A 106 3.77 19.73 5.78
C GLY A 106 3.54 21.22 5.90
N THR A 107 4.16 21.98 5.00
CA THR A 107 4.04 23.45 4.98
C THR A 107 3.56 23.90 3.61
N GLN A 108 2.51 24.72 3.58
CA GLN A 108 2.03 25.41 2.39
C GLN A 108 2.21 26.93 2.56
N GLY A 109 3.15 27.49 1.84
CA GLY A 109 3.55 28.88 2.05
C GLY A 109 4.10 29.09 3.48
N THR A 110 3.39 29.86 4.31
CA THR A 110 3.76 30.08 5.73
C THR A 110 2.94 29.23 6.70
N ARG A 111 1.97 28.46 6.21
CA ARG A 111 1.05 27.68 7.04
C ARG A 111 1.54 26.26 7.22
N LYS A 112 1.64 25.85 8.48
CA LYS A 112 1.98 24.48 8.86
C LYS A 112 0.71 23.66 8.98
N MET A 113 0.79 22.42 8.55
CA MET A 113 -0.26 21.42 8.65
C MET A 113 0.23 20.24 9.50
N ASP A 114 -0.61 19.79 10.43
CA ASP A 114 -0.41 18.59 11.24
C ASP A 114 -1.81 17.97 11.41
N VAL A 115 -2.10 16.93 10.64
CA VAL A 115 -3.40 16.28 10.63
C VAL A 115 -3.25 14.76 10.69
N SER A 116 -4.18 14.11 11.37
CA SER A 116 -4.25 12.64 11.43
C SER A 116 -5.27 12.09 10.45
N GLY A 117 -5.10 10.82 10.11
CA GLY A 117 -6.04 10.11 9.26
C GLY A 117 -5.86 8.61 9.33
N MET A 118 -6.73 7.94 8.61
CA MET A 118 -6.72 6.49 8.43
C MET A 118 -6.95 6.17 6.96
N ASP A 119 -6.21 5.20 6.45
CA ASP A 119 -6.45 4.63 5.12
C ASP A 119 -6.90 3.17 5.27
N MET A 120 -7.70 2.74 4.31
CA MET A 120 -7.93 1.31 4.07
C MET A 120 -7.50 0.99 2.65
N PHE A 121 -6.62 0.01 2.51
CA PHE A 121 -6.15 -0.50 1.23
C PHE A 121 -6.86 -1.81 0.88
N LEU A 122 -7.22 -1.98 -0.38
CA LEU A 122 -7.47 -3.28 -0.99
C LEU A 122 -6.23 -3.64 -1.81
N ILE A 123 -5.60 -4.78 -1.49
CA ILE A 123 -4.35 -5.25 -2.12
C ILE A 123 -4.62 -6.62 -2.73
N GLU A 124 -4.45 -6.73 -4.04
CA GLU A 124 -4.63 -7.96 -4.79
C GLU A 124 -3.45 -8.16 -5.73
N ASP A 125 -2.98 -9.39 -5.84
CA ASP A 125 -1.84 -9.78 -6.68
C ASP A 125 -0.58 -8.93 -6.41
N GLY A 126 -0.37 -8.53 -5.14
CA GLY A 126 0.75 -7.69 -4.74
C GLY A 126 0.65 -6.22 -5.15
N LYS A 127 -0.54 -5.75 -5.59
CA LYS A 127 -0.81 -4.39 -6.04
C LYS A 127 -1.94 -3.75 -5.25
N ILE A 128 -1.80 -2.47 -4.96
CA ILE A 128 -2.87 -1.65 -4.37
C ILE A 128 -3.90 -1.36 -5.45
N ARG A 129 -5.12 -1.87 -5.25
CA ARG A 129 -6.27 -1.68 -6.15
C ARG A 129 -7.16 -0.54 -5.73
N GLU A 130 -7.40 -0.42 -4.43
CA GLU A 130 -8.21 0.67 -3.90
C GLU A 130 -7.58 1.25 -2.64
N ILE A 131 -7.79 2.55 -2.44
CA ILE A 131 -7.39 3.30 -1.26
C ILE A 131 -8.59 4.12 -0.81
N TRP A 132 -9.05 3.92 0.42
CA TRP A 132 -10.04 4.77 1.07
C TRP A 132 -9.33 5.59 2.14
N VAL A 133 -9.47 6.91 2.05
CA VAL A 133 -8.85 7.86 2.97
C VAL A 133 -9.92 8.54 3.80
N ASN A 134 -9.73 8.57 5.10
CA ASN A 134 -10.47 9.41 6.04
C ASN A 134 -9.47 10.21 6.85
N MET A 135 -9.55 11.53 6.76
CA MET A 135 -8.66 12.44 7.49
C MET A 135 -9.44 13.52 8.18
N ASP A 136 -8.85 14.18 9.16
CA ASP A 136 -9.43 15.33 9.84
C ASP A 136 -9.42 16.55 8.90
N THR A 137 -10.42 16.61 8.03
CA THR A 137 -10.58 17.70 7.06
C THR A 137 -10.93 19.03 7.71
N LEU A 138 -11.56 19.02 8.89
CA LEU A 138 -11.85 20.25 9.64
C LEU A 138 -10.56 20.85 10.18
N ALA A 139 -9.73 20.06 10.86
CA ALA A 139 -8.42 20.51 11.34
C ALA A 139 -7.56 21.01 10.18
N GLN A 140 -7.54 20.30 9.04
CA GLN A 140 -6.85 20.76 7.85
C GLN A 140 -7.35 22.13 7.38
N ALA A 141 -8.67 22.31 7.26
CA ALA A 141 -9.27 23.56 6.78
C ALA A 141 -8.99 24.73 7.72
N GLN A 142 -9.02 24.51 9.04
CA GLN A 142 -8.67 25.51 10.06
C GLN A 142 -7.19 25.90 9.98
N GLN A 143 -6.28 24.93 9.91
CA GLN A 143 -4.84 25.18 9.82
C GLN A 143 -4.47 25.89 8.50
N MET A 144 -5.16 25.57 7.41
CA MET A 144 -5.00 26.24 6.11
C MET A 144 -5.76 27.56 6.03
N GLY A 145 -6.57 27.95 7.06
CA GLY A 145 -7.30 29.20 7.13
C GLY A 145 -8.40 29.32 6.08
N THR A 146 -8.96 28.20 5.65
CA THR A 146 -10.11 28.18 4.74
C THR A 146 -11.45 28.20 5.48
N VAL A 147 -11.42 27.89 6.78
CA VAL A 147 -12.54 28.06 7.74
C VAL A 147 -12.01 28.67 9.04
N ALA A 148 -12.92 29.29 9.84
CA ALA A 148 -12.55 29.83 11.14
C ALA A 148 -12.08 28.72 12.08
N GLY A 149 -10.99 28.98 12.83
CA GLY A 149 -10.58 28.14 13.96
C GLY A 149 -11.50 28.36 15.17
N PRO A 150 -11.39 27.50 16.21
CA PRO A 150 -12.09 27.69 17.46
C PRO A 150 -11.67 28.96 18.18
#